data_f0384f8039d9d32ca6a58a8c13833245
#
_entry.id   f0384f8039d9d32ca6a58a8c13833245
#
_cell.length_a   1.000
_cell.length_b   1.000
_cell.length_c   1.000
_cell.angle_alpha   90.00
_cell.angle_beta   90.00
_cell.angle_gamma   90.00
#
_symmetry.space_group_name_H-M   'P 1'
#
loop_
_entity.id
_entity.type
_entity.pdbx_description
1 polymer ?
#
loop_
_entity_poly.entity_id
_entity_poly.type
_entity_poly.pdbx_seq_one_letter_code
_entity_poly.pdbx_strand_id
1 'polypeptide(L)'
;GNYKYGKKHGEGTYCWSDGSKYSGNWVENKISGHGVYSWLDGRRYEGGWLNNNMHGKGVYTWKDGRKYEGEYFQDKKHGLGVYTWSDGRKYDGEWKNGKQHGRGKYMLPDGTVRVGVWEDGKRINWLDETGGDNTVSFHQYGR
;
A
#
# COMPACT_ATOMS: atom_id res chain seq x y z
N GLY A 1 -7.77 -26.57 5.73
CA GLY A 1 -6.42 -26.13 6.01
C GLY A 1 -5.67 -27.09 6.90
N ASN A 2 -4.43 -26.80 7.09
CA ASN A 2 -3.55 -27.63 7.91
C ASN A 2 -3.54 -27.15 9.35
N TYR A 3 -3.24 -28.09 10.24
CA TYR A 3 -3.18 -27.76 11.66
C TYR A 3 -1.91 -28.32 12.27
N LYS A 4 -1.43 -27.66 13.30
CA LYS A 4 -0.29 -28.11 14.07
C LYS A 4 -0.60 -27.80 15.52
N TYR A 5 -0.56 -28.85 16.37
CA TYR A 5 -0.88 -28.73 17.80
C TYR A 5 -2.24 -28.04 18.01
N GLY A 6 -3.22 -28.38 17.17
CA GLY A 6 -4.55 -27.81 17.30
C GLY A 6 -4.71 -26.40 16.77
N LYS A 7 -3.68 -25.82 16.15
CA LYS A 7 -3.72 -24.47 15.62
C LYS A 7 -3.57 -24.51 14.11
N LYS A 8 -4.20 -23.53 13.44
CA LYS A 8 -4.05 -23.39 11.99
C LYS A 8 -2.58 -23.17 11.67
N HIS A 9 -2.09 -23.93 10.71
CA HIS A 9 -0.68 -23.87 10.35
C HIS A 9 -0.53 -24.32 8.91
N GLY A 10 0.41 -23.72 8.19
CA GLY A 10 0.58 -24.02 6.78
C GLY A 10 -0.46 -23.31 5.95
N GLU A 11 -0.83 -23.89 4.80
CA GLU A 11 -1.79 -23.24 3.91
C GLU A 11 -3.21 -23.59 4.27
N GLY A 12 -4.10 -22.64 4.19
CA GLY A 12 -5.50 -22.88 4.44
C GLY A 12 -6.36 -21.67 4.14
N THR A 13 -7.66 -21.90 4.03
CA THR A 13 -8.64 -20.87 3.76
C THR A 13 -9.59 -20.76 4.95
N TYR A 14 -9.88 -19.52 5.34
CA TYR A 14 -10.80 -19.28 6.45
C TYR A 14 -11.77 -18.17 6.06
N CYS A 15 -13.06 -18.39 6.34
CA CYS A 15 -14.09 -17.40 6.08
C CYS A 15 -14.68 -16.96 7.41
N TRP A 16 -14.74 -15.64 7.61
CA TRP A 16 -15.32 -15.10 8.84
C TRP A 16 -16.79 -14.83 8.65
N SER A 17 -17.49 -14.70 9.76
CA SER A 17 -18.94 -14.51 9.71
C SER A 17 -19.34 -13.19 9.05
N ASP A 18 -18.45 -12.21 8.98
CA ASP A 18 -18.75 -10.94 8.34
C ASP A 18 -18.60 -11.00 6.81
N GLY A 19 -18.25 -12.17 6.26
CA GLY A 19 -18.10 -12.32 4.82
C GLY A 19 -16.68 -12.16 4.32
N SER A 20 -15.74 -11.77 5.16
CA SER A 20 -14.36 -11.68 4.72
C SER A 20 -13.73 -13.06 4.66
N LYS A 21 -12.64 -13.17 3.90
CA LYS A 21 -12.01 -14.46 3.65
C LYS A 21 -10.50 -14.29 3.53
N TYR A 22 -9.76 -15.23 4.07
CA TYR A 22 -8.31 -15.29 3.89
C TYR A 22 -7.93 -16.65 3.33
N SER A 23 -7.04 -16.65 2.34
CA SER A 23 -6.50 -17.87 1.78
C SER A 23 -4.99 -17.72 1.69
N GLY A 24 -4.25 -18.56 2.38
CA GLY A 24 -2.80 -18.47 2.37
C GLY A 24 -2.19 -19.16 3.56
N ASN A 25 -1.05 -18.64 3.99
CA ASN A 25 -0.26 -19.29 5.03
C ASN A 25 -0.69 -18.87 6.43
N TRP A 26 -0.56 -19.80 7.34
CA TRP A 26 -0.88 -19.62 8.76
C TRP A 26 0.28 -20.12 9.60
N VAL A 27 0.52 -19.48 10.73
CA VAL A 27 1.48 -19.94 11.72
C VAL A 27 0.78 -19.82 13.08
N GLU A 28 0.50 -20.97 13.70
CA GLU A 28 -0.09 -21.02 15.04
C GLU A 28 -1.29 -20.10 15.18
N ASN A 29 -2.28 -20.30 14.30
CA ASN A 29 -3.55 -19.56 14.26
C ASN A 29 -3.43 -18.11 13.81
N LYS A 30 -2.25 -17.68 13.36
CA LYS A 30 -2.06 -16.32 12.90
C LYS A 30 -1.76 -16.32 11.42
N ILE A 31 -2.28 -15.32 10.72
CA ILE A 31 -1.96 -15.11 9.33
C ILE A 31 -0.50 -14.67 9.25
N SER A 32 0.31 -15.45 8.56
CA SER A 32 1.74 -15.16 8.49
C SER A 32 2.32 -15.86 7.27
N GLY A 33 3.14 -15.13 6.48
CA GLY A 33 3.67 -15.66 5.25
C GLY A 33 3.02 -14.96 4.07
N HIS A 34 2.61 -15.72 3.06
CA HIS A 34 1.98 -15.14 1.87
C HIS A 34 0.52 -15.52 1.82
N GLY A 35 -0.35 -14.58 1.49
CA GLY A 35 -1.75 -14.92 1.37
C GLY A 35 -2.60 -13.80 0.82
N VAL A 36 -3.86 -14.12 0.55
CA VAL A 36 -4.85 -13.21 -0.02
C VAL A 36 -5.98 -13.02 0.97
N TYR A 37 -6.24 -11.77 1.34
CA TYR A 37 -7.34 -11.41 2.22
C TYR A 37 -8.36 -10.63 1.39
N SER A 38 -9.61 -11.04 1.46
CA SER A 38 -10.69 -10.36 0.74
C SER A 38 -11.72 -9.89 1.75
N TRP A 39 -12.01 -8.59 1.72
CA TRP A 39 -13.04 -8.01 2.59
C TRP A 39 -14.37 -7.99 1.85
N LEU A 40 -15.43 -8.02 2.61
CA LEU A 40 -16.77 -8.05 2.02
C LEU A 40 -17.04 -6.82 1.15
N ASP A 41 -16.47 -5.68 1.51
CA ASP A 41 -16.70 -4.43 0.77
C ASP A 41 -15.95 -4.35 -0.56
N GLY A 42 -15.24 -5.40 -0.94
CA GLY A 42 -14.54 -5.43 -2.23
C GLY A 42 -13.06 -5.12 -2.15
N ARG A 43 -12.56 -4.79 -0.98
CA ARG A 43 -11.11 -4.62 -0.84
C ARG A 43 -10.41 -5.98 -0.86
N ARG A 44 -9.17 -5.97 -1.31
CA ARG A 44 -8.40 -7.20 -1.39
C ARG A 44 -6.92 -6.89 -1.22
N TYR A 45 -6.25 -7.71 -0.43
CA TYR A 45 -4.79 -7.60 -0.28
C TYR A 45 -4.17 -8.95 -0.60
N GLU A 46 -3.15 -8.93 -1.44
CA GLU A 46 -2.39 -10.13 -1.76
C GLU A 46 -0.91 -9.85 -1.53
N GLY A 47 -0.30 -10.57 -0.63
CA GLY A 47 1.11 -10.34 -0.34
C GLY A 47 1.54 -10.91 0.97
N GLY A 48 2.54 -10.28 1.57
CA GLY A 48 3.14 -10.79 2.80
C GLY A 48 2.35 -10.44 4.03
N TRP A 49 2.46 -11.30 5.02
CA TRP A 49 1.78 -11.16 6.30
C TRP A 49 2.73 -11.57 7.42
N LEU A 50 2.58 -10.97 8.58
CA LEU A 50 3.32 -11.36 9.76
C LEU A 50 2.45 -11.13 10.97
N ASN A 51 2.15 -12.21 11.70
CA ASN A 51 1.38 -12.14 12.93
C ASN A 51 0.10 -11.32 12.76
N ASN A 52 -0.70 -11.67 11.73
CA ASN A 52 -1.97 -11.04 11.42
C ASN A 52 -1.88 -9.62 10.85
N ASN A 53 -0.67 -9.15 10.54
CA ASN A 53 -0.49 -7.82 9.95
C ASN A 53 0.07 -7.94 8.54
N MET A 54 -0.37 -7.04 7.66
CA MET A 54 0.26 -6.92 6.35
C MET A 54 1.71 -6.53 6.56
N HIS A 55 2.61 -7.21 5.87
CA HIS A 55 4.03 -7.01 6.10
C HIS A 55 4.81 -7.44 4.86
N GLY A 56 5.85 -6.69 4.51
CA GLY A 56 6.62 -7.00 3.33
C GLY A 56 5.92 -6.46 2.10
N LYS A 57 6.11 -7.11 0.96
CA LYS A 57 5.56 -6.61 -0.30
C LYS A 57 4.17 -7.16 -0.54
N GLY A 58 3.32 -6.32 -1.09
CA GLY A 58 1.98 -6.77 -1.41
C GLY A 58 1.23 -5.80 -2.29
N VAL A 59 0.05 -6.22 -2.74
CA VAL A 59 -0.83 -5.44 -3.60
C VAL A 59 -2.17 -5.31 -2.91
N TYR A 60 -2.59 -4.09 -2.65
CA TYR A 60 -3.86 -3.79 -2.02
C TYR A 60 -4.75 -3.11 -3.06
N THR A 61 -5.94 -3.61 -3.26
CA THR A 61 -6.88 -3.03 -4.22
C THR A 61 -8.20 -2.71 -3.54
N TRP A 62 -8.79 -1.60 -3.97
CA TRP A 62 -10.11 -1.18 -3.51
C TRP A 62 -11.11 -1.39 -4.62
N LYS A 63 -12.36 -1.50 -4.23
CA LYS A 63 -13.43 -1.76 -5.20
C LYS A 63 -13.56 -0.65 -6.23
N ASP A 64 -13.25 0.59 -5.83
CA ASP A 64 -13.39 1.74 -6.72
C ASP A 64 -12.24 1.90 -7.71
N GLY A 65 -11.29 0.97 -7.73
CA GLY A 65 -10.19 1.00 -8.69
C GLY A 65 -8.88 1.53 -8.13
N ARG A 66 -8.87 1.99 -6.89
CA ARG A 66 -7.62 2.39 -6.28
C ARG A 66 -6.75 1.16 -6.04
N LYS A 67 -5.45 1.38 -6.02
CA LYS A 67 -4.51 0.28 -5.85
C LYS A 67 -3.22 0.79 -5.22
N TYR A 68 -2.69 0.01 -4.29
CA TYR A 68 -1.36 0.25 -3.76
C TYR A 68 -0.53 -1.01 -3.99
N GLU A 69 0.67 -0.83 -4.54
CA GLU A 69 1.57 -1.95 -4.76
C GLU A 69 2.92 -1.58 -4.20
N GLY A 70 3.34 -2.24 -3.12
CA GLY A 70 4.58 -1.88 -2.48
C GLY A 70 4.75 -2.54 -1.14
N GLU A 71 5.50 -1.89 -0.28
CA GLU A 71 5.91 -2.47 0.99
C GLU A 71 5.00 -2.04 2.12
N TYR A 72 4.85 -2.94 3.07
CA TYR A 72 4.08 -2.72 4.29
C TYR A 72 4.93 -3.07 5.50
N PHE A 73 4.69 -2.38 6.59
CA PHE A 73 5.28 -2.71 7.87
C PHE A 73 4.19 -2.55 8.91
N GLN A 74 3.82 -3.66 9.54
CA GLN A 74 2.79 -3.68 10.59
C GLN A 74 1.50 -2.98 10.13
N ASP A 75 0.95 -3.46 9.00
CA ASP A 75 -0.30 -2.98 8.44
C ASP A 75 -0.26 -1.59 7.83
N LYS A 76 0.90 -0.95 7.77
CA LYS A 76 1.01 0.39 7.23
C LYS A 76 1.92 0.43 6.03
N LYS A 77 1.59 1.25 5.04
CA LYS A 77 2.47 1.47 3.90
C LYS A 77 3.79 2.03 4.41
N HIS A 78 4.88 1.47 3.92
CA HIS A 78 6.18 1.82 4.43
C HIS A 78 7.22 1.47 3.37
N GLY A 79 8.30 2.27 3.29
CA GLY A 79 9.32 2.01 2.28
C GLY A 79 8.88 2.47 0.92
N LEU A 80 9.07 1.65 -0.09
CA LEU A 80 8.75 2.03 -1.46
C LEU A 80 7.41 1.45 -1.90
N GLY A 81 6.64 2.24 -2.62
CA GLY A 81 5.38 1.73 -3.12
C GLY A 81 4.74 2.67 -4.13
N VAL A 82 3.83 2.12 -4.94
CA VAL A 82 3.11 2.85 -5.97
C VAL A 82 1.63 2.86 -5.61
N TYR A 83 1.07 4.04 -5.46
CA TYR A 83 -0.36 4.21 -5.21
C TYR A 83 -1.00 4.73 -6.48
N THR A 84 -2.07 4.09 -6.91
CA THR A 84 -2.83 4.49 -8.09
C THR A 84 -4.22 4.89 -7.64
N TRP A 85 -4.63 6.12 -8.00
CA TRP A 85 -5.98 6.58 -7.71
C TRP A 85 -6.93 6.11 -8.79
N SER A 86 -8.21 6.15 -8.48
CA SER A 86 -9.23 5.65 -9.40
C SER A 86 -9.29 6.46 -10.70
N ASP A 87 -8.83 7.70 -10.69
CA ASP A 87 -8.82 8.53 -11.89
C ASP A 87 -7.55 8.35 -12.72
N GLY A 88 -6.64 7.47 -12.33
CA GLY A 88 -5.43 7.18 -13.09
C GLY A 88 -4.19 7.90 -12.61
N ARG A 89 -4.30 8.79 -11.64
CA ARG A 89 -3.10 9.41 -11.08
C ARG A 89 -2.32 8.37 -10.30
N LYS A 90 -1.01 8.58 -10.19
CA LYS A 90 -0.15 7.66 -9.46
C LYS A 90 0.86 8.42 -8.62
N TYR A 91 1.23 7.84 -7.50
CA TYR A 91 2.38 8.28 -6.72
C TYR A 91 3.31 7.08 -6.57
N ASP A 92 4.57 7.25 -6.98
CA ASP A 92 5.57 6.20 -6.92
C ASP A 92 6.71 6.73 -6.09
N GLY A 93 6.85 6.26 -4.88
CA GLY A 93 7.89 6.80 -4.02
C GLY A 93 7.88 6.21 -2.63
N GLU A 94 8.33 7.01 -1.69
CA GLU A 94 8.57 6.56 -0.33
C GLU A 94 7.34 6.79 0.55
N TRP A 95 7.18 5.90 1.50
CA TRP A 95 6.05 5.92 2.44
C TRP A 95 6.56 5.70 3.85
N LYS A 96 5.90 6.30 4.80
CA LYS A 96 6.23 6.11 6.20
C LYS A 96 4.95 6.15 7.01
N ASN A 97 4.69 5.08 7.77
CA ASN A 97 3.51 4.99 8.63
C ASN A 97 2.21 5.28 7.88
N GLY A 98 2.11 4.77 6.65
CA GLY A 98 0.90 4.91 5.87
C GLY A 98 0.78 6.21 5.10
N LYS A 99 1.76 7.08 5.19
CA LYS A 99 1.72 8.39 4.54
C LYS A 99 2.88 8.57 3.59
N GLN A 100 2.68 9.36 2.55
CA GLN A 100 3.76 9.72 1.63
C GLN A 100 4.84 10.46 2.40
N HIS A 101 6.09 10.13 2.11
CA HIS A 101 7.19 10.70 2.83
C HIS A 101 8.44 10.61 1.96
N GLY A 102 9.33 11.60 2.06
CA GLY A 102 10.55 11.57 1.28
C GLY A 102 10.29 11.86 -0.18
N ARG A 103 11.07 11.25 -1.05
CA ARG A 103 10.97 11.53 -2.48
C ARG A 103 9.96 10.65 -3.16
N GLY A 104 9.29 11.21 -4.17
CA GLY A 104 8.36 10.43 -4.93
C GLY A 104 8.07 11.08 -6.28
N LYS A 105 7.54 10.26 -7.20
CA LYS A 105 7.11 10.71 -8.50
C LYS A 105 5.58 10.75 -8.52
N TYR A 106 5.05 11.88 -8.93
CA TYR A 106 3.62 12.04 -9.08
C TYR A 106 3.31 12.05 -10.57
N MET A 107 2.43 11.17 -10.99
CA MET A 107 2.11 10.99 -12.40
C MET A 107 0.66 11.28 -12.64
N LEU A 108 0.40 12.10 -13.66
CA LEU A 108 -0.96 12.42 -14.07
C LEU A 108 -1.42 11.48 -15.17
N PRO A 109 -2.73 11.35 -15.36
CA PRO A 109 -3.24 10.46 -16.39
C PRO A 109 -2.76 10.78 -17.80
N ASP A 110 -2.41 12.05 -18.05
CA ASP A 110 -1.93 12.46 -19.37
C ASP A 110 -0.46 12.12 -19.59
N GLY A 111 0.19 11.49 -18.60
CA GLY A 111 1.60 11.12 -18.74
C GLY A 111 2.58 12.09 -18.13
N THR A 112 2.10 13.20 -17.61
CA THR A 112 2.97 14.18 -16.96
C THR A 112 3.53 13.59 -15.68
N VAL A 113 4.84 13.73 -15.47
CA VAL A 113 5.53 13.20 -14.30
C VAL A 113 6.24 14.34 -13.58
N ARG A 114 6.05 14.41 -12.27
CA ARG A 114 6.75 15.41 -11.46
C ARG A 114 7.36 14.72 -10.26
N VAL A 115 8.54 15.15 -9.88
CA VAL A 115 9.25 14.61 -8.74
C VAL A 115 9.16 15.61 -7.60
N GLY A 116 8.82 15.13 -6.42
CA GLY A 116 8.66 16.01 -5.29
C GLY A 116 9.14 15.39 -4.01
N VAL A 117 8.98 16.15 -2.93
CA VAL A 117 9.31 15.72 -1.58
C VAL A 117 8.06 15.85 -0.72
N TRP A 118 7.78 14.82 0.04
CA TRP A 118 6.61 14.77 0.91
C TRP A 118 7.05 14.60 2.36
N GLU A 119 6.22 15.10 3.24
CA GLU A 119 6.41 14.88 4.67
C GLU A 119 5.04 14.69 5.30
N ASP A 120 4.84 13.54 5.96
CA ASP A 120 3.59 13.19 6.62
C ASP A 120 2.37 13.34 5.70
N GLY A 121 2.55 12.90 4.46
CA GLY A 121 1.45 12.92 3.49
C GLY A 121 1.27 14.23 2.76
N LYS A 122 2.06 15.24 3.07
CA LYS A 122 1.93 16.55 2.43
C LYS A 122 3.14 16.83 1.55
N ARG A 123 2.88 17.35 0.34
CA ARG A 123 3.97 17.73 -0.53
C ARG A 123 4.56 19.05 -0.07
N ILE A 124 5.85 19.06 0.16
CA ILE A 124 6.53 20.25 0.64
C ILE A 124 7.37 20.91 -0.45
N ASN A 125 7.67 20.20 -1.52
CA ASN A 125 8.50 20.78 -2.57
C ASN A 125 8.41 19.96 -3.84
N TRP A 126 8.62 20.61 -4.99
CA TRP A 126 8.83 19.92 -6.25
C TRP A 126 10.31 19.96 -6.59
N LEU A 127 10.82 18.90 -7.16
CA LEU A 127 12.24 18.81 -7.52
C LEU A 127 12.45 18.66 -9.02
N ASP A 128 11.40 18.82 -9.84
CA ASP A 128 11.58 18.62 -11.27
C ASP A 128 12.50 19.68 -11.81
N GLU A 129 13.35 19.25 -12.67
CA GLU A 129 14.37 20.12 -13.19
C GLU A 129 13.82 21.11 -14.14
N THR A 130 12.71 20.81 -14.77
CA THR A 130 12.14 21.79 -15.68
C THR A 130 11.79 23.03 -14.94
N GLY A 131 11.43 22.87 -13.70
CA GLY A 131 11.06 24.00 -12.95
C GLY A 131 12.19 24.65 -12.24
N GLY A 132 13.33 24.46 -12.50
CA GLY A 132 14.42 25.01 -11.75
C GLY A 132 14.07 25.93 -10.63
N ASP A 133 12.96 26.54 -10.69
CA ASP A 133 12.55 27.48 -9.67
C ASP A 133 11.36 27.01 -8.91
N ASN A 134 11.15 25.76 -8.88
CA ASN A 134 10.00 25.24 -8.20
C ASN A 134 9.96 25.63 -6.74
N THR A 135 11.07 26.06 -6.21
CA THR A 135 11.02 26.55 -4.85
C THR A 135 10.11 27.75 -4.73
N VAL A 136 9.95 28.49 -5.80
CA VAL A 136 9.11 29.65 -5.74
C VAL A 136 7.65 29.29 -5.73
N SER A 137 7.30 28.32 -6.50
CA SER A 137 5.90 28.07 -6.69
C SER A 137 5.33 27.11 -5.68
N PHE A 138 6.12 26.42 -4.90
CA PHE A 138 5.52 25.42 -4.07
C PHE A 138 4.64 26.02 -2.99
N HIS A 139 4.77 27.26 -2.69
CA HIS A 139 3.83 27.83 -1.75
C HIS A 139 2.43 27.70 -2.23
N GLN A 140 2.26 27.82 -3.52
CA GLN A 140 0.94 27.82 -4.06
C GLN A 140 0.36 26.47 -4.04
N TYR A 141 1.19 25.50 -3.94
CA TYR A 141 0.70 24.16 -3.87
C TYR A 141 0.56 23.69 -2.49
N GLY A 142 0.89 24.47 -1.57
CA GLY A 142 0.83 24.07 -0.19
C GLY A 142 -0.45 23.37 0.10
N ARG A 143 -1.07 22.84 -0.73
CA ARG A 143 -2.30 22.19 -0.49
C ARG A 143 -2.36 20.82 -1.12
#